data_4cc624a13edd799771cd3560467e4fb3
#
_entry.id   4cc624a13edd799771cd3560467e4fb3
#
_cell.length_a   1.000
_cell.length_b   1.000
_cell.length_c   1.000
_cell.angle_alpha   90.00
_cell.angle_beta   90.00
_cell.angle_gamma   90.00
#
_symmetry.space_group_name_H-M   'P 1'
#
loop_
_entity.id
_entity.type
_entity.pdbx_description
1 polymer ?
#
loop_
_entity_poly.entity_id
_entity_poly.type
_entity_poly.pdbx_seq_one_letter_code
_entity_poly.pdbx_strand_id
1 'polypeptide(L)'
;MIRARRLECGVYDALTLIPLIYSTTRIHFLGSIPSPWTFSIAAQVAWLNVGYEVLSEALLIPLAFILGRVIHSNEAFRERASLSLLVTLICYFVVTLMVLWLAPNFVDAMQQQAELLTQTIQYIRLESAAILLSSFYAFLSLVLVLRNERKALYSLLIVQMLMTVICDSVFVSQLPYSLQLGVNGIALSNIVVNSLLALFALTYLSKSGITLSFKFSKGDQSQWLKEWAKIGWKSGLESFVRNTAFIVMILQLINQVQQAGTFWVTNQFIWGWLLLPVLTLGQLVKQDAATNNGLTSERVNGYLWITLGIIAVWILTTPLWNSFIADVMGIENPESITSLVWLMVGFYVIFSLNNVIDSYFYGIGRTDLMLYQSLIVNTLFYGCAFVLYQIGIFVPTLERIAIMFGLGITADALITWVLYLALRSKADDIQAAEIQS
;
A
#
# COMPACT_ATOMS: atom_id res chain seq x y z
N MET A 1 25.89 12.67 -15.72
CA MET A 1 25.26 12.43 -14.41
C MET A 1 23.84 13.02 -14.32
N ILE A 2 23.63 14.31 -14.59
CA ILE A 2 22.29 14.97 -14.56
C ILE A 2 21.29 14.38 -15.56
N ARG A 3 21.71 14.00 -16.76
CA ARG A 3 20.85 13.39 -17.79
C ARG A 3 20.40 11.96 -17.44
N ALA A 4 21.26 11.18 -16.77
CA ALA A 4 20.90 9.85 -16.28
C ALA A 4 19.88 9.93 -15.12
N ARG A 5 20.06 10.86 -14.17
CA ARG A 5 19.10 11.10 -13.08
C ARG A 5 17.74 11.60 -13.59
N ARG A 6 17.69 12.43 -14.63
CA ARG A 6 16.42 12.87 -15.27
C ARG A 6 15.69 11.72 -15.96
N LEU A 7 16.42 10.80 -16.59
CA LEU A 7 15.83 9.60 -17.20
C LEU A 7 15.31 8.63 -16.14
N GLU A 8 16.03 8.48 -15.03
CA GLU A 8 15.57 7.65 -13.91
C GLU A 8 14.33 8.24 -13.25
N CYS A 9 14.25 9.56 -13.04
CA CYS A 9 13.08 10.24 -12.48
C CYS A 9 11.84 10.05 -13.39
N GLY A 10 11.96 10.30 -14.68
CA GLY A 10 10.85 10.13 -15.64
C GLY A 10 10.37 8.69 -15.77
N VAL A 11 11.23 7.72 -15.50
CA VAL A 11 10.88 6.29 -15.47
C VAL A 11 10.12 5.92 -14.21
N TYR A 12 10.52 6.44 -13.04
CA TYR A 12 9.76 6.24 -11.79
C TYR A 12 8.37 6.87 -11.86
N ASP A 13 8.27 8.07 -12.44
CA ASP A 13 6.97 8.74 -12.66
C ASP A 13 6.05 7.92 -13.56
N ALA A 14 6.55 7.35 -14.64
CA ALA A 14 5.77 6.47 -15.52
C ALA A 14 5.32 5.19 -14.81
N LEU A 15 6.17 4.61 -13.96
CA LEU A 15 5.87 3.38 -13.21
C LEU A 15 4.77 3.58 -12.16
N THR A 16 4.65 4.77 -11.59
CA THR A 16 3.62 5.11 -10.61
C THR A 16 2.31 5.55 -11.27
N LEU A 17 2.36 6.16 -12.46
CA LEU A 17 1.17 6.58 -13.21
C LEU A 17 0.38 5.39 -13.79
N ILE A 18 1.05 4.32 -14.24
CA ILE A 18 0.39 3.16 -14.83
C ILE A 18 -0.65 2.52 -13.88
N PRO A 19 -0.34 2.20 -12.62
CA PRO A 19 -1.32 1.70 -11.66
C PRO A 19 -2.49 2.65 -11.44
N LEU A 20 -2.23 3.95 -11.44
CA LEU A 20 -3.25 4.97 -11.24
C LEU A 20 -4.25 5.01 -12.41
N ILE A 21 -3.77 4.91 -13.66
CA ILE A 21 -4.64 4.90 -14.84
C ILE A 21 -5.63 3.73 -14.78
N TYR A 22 -5.18 2.51 -14.56
CA TYR A 22 -6.09 1.37 -14.54
C TYR A 22 -6.98 1.36 -13.29
N SER A 23 -6.51 1.82 -12.12
CA SER A 23 -7.36 1.94 -10.94
C SER A 23 -8.46 2.99 -11.11
N THR A 24 -8.15 4.12 -11.75
CA THR A 24 -9.14 5.15 -12.07
C THR A 24 -10.17 4.65 -13.09
N THR A 25 -9.73 3.95 -14.13
CA THR A 25 -10.62 3.31 -15.10
C THR A 25 -11.56 2.31 -14.41
N ARG A 26 -11.05 1.53 -13.46
CA ARG A 26 -11.84 0.62 -12.63
C ARG A 26 -12.90 1.35 -11.80
N ILE A 27 -12.52 2.47 -11.15
CA ILE A 27 -13.46 3.29 -10.38
C ILE A 27 -14.55 3.84 -11.29
N HIS A 28 -14.18 4.32 -12.48
CA HIS A 28 -15.15 4.79 -13.48
C HIS A 28 -16.16 3.71 -13.89
N PHE A 29 -15.69 2.50 -14.16
CA PHE A 29 -16.60 1.37 -14.46
C PHE A 29 -17.49 1.02 -13.27
N LEU A 30 -16.97 1.04 -12.05
CA LEU A 30 -17.77 0.80 -10.84
C LEU A 30 -18.81 1.90 -10.62
N GLY A 31 -18.47 3.16 -10.86
CA GLY A 31 -19.38 4.30 -10.76
C GLY A 31 -20.53 4.25 -11.76
N SER A 32 -20.31 3.63 -12.92
CA SER A 32 -21.36 3.46 -13.93
C SER A 32 -22.36 2.33 -13.63
N ILE A 33 -22.13 1.53 -12.58
CA ILE A 33 -23.04 0.46 -12.17
C ILE A 33 -24.24 1.08 -11.46
N PRO A 34 -25.50 0.74 -11.83
CA PRO A 34 -26.70 1.31 -11.23
C PRO A 34 -26.96 0.70 -9.83
N SER A 35 -26.03 0.86 -8.90
CA SER A 35 -26.11 0.41 -7.52
C SER A 35 -25.38 1.38 -6.60
N PRO A 36 -26.05 1.98 -5.62
CA PRO A 36 -25.41 2.92 -4.69
C PRO A 36 -24.38 2.26 -3.76
N TRP A 37 -24.35 0.93 -3.70
CA TRP A 37 -23.56 0.16 -2.75
C TRP A 37 -22.27 -0.43 -3.31
N THR A 38 -22.02 -0.26 -4.61
CA THR A 38 -20.85 -0.86 -5.28
C THR A 38 -19.54 -0.51 -4.58
N PHE A 39 -19.33 0.76 -4.28
CA PHE A 39 -18.12 1.20 -3.57
C PHE A 39 -18.09 0.76 -2.10
N SER A 40 -19.26 0.63 -1.44
CA SER A 40 -19.33 0.13 -0.07
C SER A 40 -18.87 -1.32 0.02
N ILE A 41 -19.25 -2.16 -0.95
CA ILE A 41 -18.78 -3.55 -1.01
C ILE A 41 -17.28 -3.60 -1.35
N ALA A 42 -16.83 -2.81 -2.34
CA ALA A 42 -15.43 -2.76 -2.73
C ALA A 42 -14.50 -2.32 -1.58
N ALA A 43 -14.96 -1.41 -0.72
CA ALA A 43 -14.21 -0.94 0.45
C ALA A 43 -13.89 -2.06 1.45
N GLN A 44 -14.72 -3.11 1.51
CA GLN A 44 -14.54 -4.19 2.48
C GLN A 44 -13.30 -5.06 2.24
N VAL A 45 -12.66 -4.96 1.08
CA VAL A 45 -11.37 -5.63 0.83
C VAL A 45 -10.31 -5.22 1.85
N ALA A 46 -10.39 -4.02 2.42
CA ALA A 46 -9.45 -3.54 3.42
C ALA A 46 -9.40 -4.43 4.69
N TRP A 47 -10.47 -5.17 5.01
CA TRP A 47 -10.46 -6.15 6.10
C TRP A 47 -9.50 -7.30 5.86
N LEU A 48 -9.26 -7.65 4.60
CA LEU A 48 -8.29 -8.68 4.23
C LEU A 48 -6.85 -8.29 4.54
N ASN A 49 -6.58 -6.99 4.66
CA ASN A 49 -5.23 -6.48 4.95
C ASN A 49 -4.71 -6.95 6.32
N VAL A 50 -5.58 -7.20 7.32
CA VAL A 50 -5.16 -7.80 8.61
C VAL A 50 -4.42 -9.12 8.42
N GLY A 51 -4.80 -9.90 7.41
CA GLY A 51 -4.10 -11.14 7.10
C GLY A 51 -3.02 -10.96 6.04
N TYR A 52 -3.38 -10.42 4.89
CA TYR A 52 -2.54 -10.44 3.70
C TYR A 52 -1.45 -9.37 3.68
N GLU A 53 -1.71 -8.16 4.14
CA GLU A 53 -0.68 -7.12 4.27
C GLU A 53 0.32 -7.50 5.36
N VAL A 54 -0.17 -8.04 6.49
CA VAL A 54 0.68 -8.56 7.56
C VAL A 54 1.60 -9.67 7.04
N LEU A 55 1.10 -10.59 6.21
CA LEU A 55 1.95 -11.61 5.57
C LEU A 55 2.94 -10.99 4.59
N SER A 56 2.52 -10.01 3.80
CA SER A 56 3.41 -9.31 2.87
C SER A 56 4.58 -8.66 3.61
N GLU A 57 4.28 -7.93 4.68
CA GLU A 57 5.30 -7.25 5.47
C GLU A 57 6.16 -8.21 6.30
N ALA A 58 5.60 -9.31 6.78
CA ALA A 58 6.34 -10.31 7.53
C ALA A 58 7.24 -11.20 6.64
N LEU A 59 6.82 -11.48 5.41
CA LEU A 59 7.50 -12.45 4.55
C LEU A 59 8.25 -11.78 3.39
N LEU A 60 7.56 -10.94 2.57
CA LEU A 60 8.14 -10.45 1.31
C LEU A 60 9.16 -9.32 1.54
N ILE A 61 8.90 -8.38 2.45
CA ILE A 61 9.81 -7.25 2.70
C ILE A 61 11.16 -7.73 3.24
N PRO A 62 11.24 -8.55 4.32
CA PRO A 62 12.51 -9.05 4.81
C PRO A 62 13.23 -9.96 3.82
N LEU A 63 12.48 -10.61 2.95
CA LEU A 63 13.02 -11.54 1.96
C LEU A 63 13.91 -10.83 0.94
N ALA A 64 13.61 -9.58 0.58
CA ALA A 64 14.48 -8.76 -0.27
C ALA A 64 15.91 -8.68 0.28
N PHE A 65 16.06 -8.50 1.59
CA PHE A 65 17.34 -8.45 2.27
C PHE A 65 18.01 -9.84 2.34
N ILE A 66 17.27 -10.89 2.68
CA ILE A 66 17.79 -12.27 2.79
C ILE A 66 18.29 -12.80 1.45
N LEU A 67 17.55 -12.59 0.38
CA LEU A 67 17.94 -13.00 -0.98
C LEU A 67 19.01 -12.08 -1.56
N GLY A 68 18.99 -10.79 -1.26
CA GLY A 68 19.99 -9.83 -1.71
C GLY A 68 21.40 -10.18 -1.27
N ARG A 69 21.58 -10.74 -0.08
CA ARG A 69 22.90 -11.18 0.43
C ARG A 69 23.54 -12.31 -0.37
N VAL A 70 22.76 -13.14 -1.04
CA VAL A 70 23.25 -14.29 -1.82
C VAL A 70 23.11 -14.11 -3.32
N ILE A 71 22.85 -12.88 -3.77
CA ILE A 71 22.57 -12.58 -5.19
C ILE A 71 23.70 -12.99 -6.13
N HIS A 72 24.95 -12.99 -5.66
CA HIS A 72 26.14 -13.33 -6.44
C HIS A 72 26.36 -14.86 -6.57
N SER A 73 25.70 -15.67 -5.73
CA SER A 73 25.74 -17.14 -5.81
C SER A 73 24.45 -17.67 -6.40
N ASN A 74 24.47 -18.05 -7.68
CA ASN A 74 23.27 -18.53 -8.37
C ASN A 74 22.64 -19.77 -7.70
N GLU A 75 23.44 -20.66 -7.14
CA GLU A 75 22.95 -21.85 -6.48
C GLU A 75 22.27 -21.53 -5.15
N ALA A 76 22.96 -20.80 -4.26
CA ALA A 76 22.41 -20.36 -2.97
C ALA A 76 21.17 -19.47 -3.15
N PHE A 77 21.19 -18.56 -4.14
CA PHE A 77 20.03 -17.72 -4.45
C PHE A 77 18.82 -18.56 -4.88
N ARG A 78 19.03 -19.49 -5.80
CA ARG A 78 17.95 -20.37 -6.31
C ARG A 78 17.37 -21.23 -5.19
N GLU A 79 18.20 -21.80 -4.34
CA GLU A 79 17.79 -22.64 -3.22
C GLU A 79 16.95 -21.83 -2.21
N ARG A 80 17.47 -20.68 -1.76
CA ARG A 80 16.74 -19.81 -0.82
C ARG A 80 15.44 -19.25 -1.43
N ALA A 81 15.47 -18.82 -2.69
CA ALA A 81 14.27 -18.33 -3.38
C ALA A 81 13.20 -19.42 -3.52
N SER A 82 13.60 -20.67 -3.83
CA SER A 82 12.64 -21.78 -3.95
C SER A 82 12.00 -22.14 -2.60
N LEU A 83 12.80 -22.21 -1.53
CA LEU A 83 12.27 -22.51 -0.20
C LEU A 83 11.40 -21.37 0.34
N SER A 84 11.83 -20.13 0.16
CA SER A 84 11.03 -18.98 0.60
C SER A 84 9.73 -18.83 -0.20
N LEU A 85 9.72 -19.15 -1.50
CA LEU A 85 8.49 -19.21 -2.28
C LEU A 85 7.51 -20.24 -1.70
N LEU A 86 7.99 -21.43 -1.39
CA LEU A 86 7.15 -22.48 -0.81
C LEU A 86 6.54 -22.04 0.52
N VAL A 87 7.35 -21.51 1.43
CA VAL A 87 6.89 -21.01 2.73
C VAL A 87 5.86 -19.89 2.54
N THR A 88 6.16 -18.92 1.67
CA THR A 88 5.25 -17.80 1.39
C THR A 88 3.91 -18.31 0.86
N LEU A 89 3.92 -19.18 -0.14
CA LEU A 89 2.68 -19.73 -0.72
C LEU A 89 1.88 -20.54 0.29
N ILE A 90 2.52 -21.34 1.15
CA ILE A 90 1.83 -22.07 2.21
C ILE A 90 1.15 -21.10 3.19
N CYS A 91 1.85 -20.07 3.65
CA CYS A 91 1.27 -19.07 4.56
C CYS A 91 0.06 -18.35 3.93
N TYR A 92 0.20 -17.87 2.71
CA TYR A 92 -0.91 -17.21 2.00
C TYR A 92 -2.07 -18.17 1.72
N PHE A 93 -1.78 -19.43 1.35
CA PHE A 93 -2.80 -20.46 1.14
C PHE A 93 -3.59 -20.76 2.42
N VAL A 94 -2.90 -20.91 3.54
CA VAL A 94 -3.56 -21.13 4.86
C VAL A 94 -4.47 -19.97 5.21
N VAL A 95 -3.99 -18.72 5.09
CA VAL A 95 -4.83 -17.53 5.34
C VAL A 95 -6.00 -17.47 4.37
N THR A 96 -5.79 -17.79 3.09
CA THR A 96 -6.88 -17.86 2.11
C THR A 96 -7.94 -18.89 2.49
N LEU A 97 -7.55 -20.09 2.90
CA LEU A 97 -8.50 -21.11 3.39
C LEU A 97 -9.27 -20.63 4.63
N MET A 98 -8.58 -19.96 5.56
CA MET A 98 -9.23 -19.35 6.73
C MET A 98 -10.27 -18.30 6.32
N VAL A 99 -9.92 -17.41 5.39
CA VAL A 99 -10.86 -16.39 4.88
C VAL A 99 -12.04 -17.03 4.17
N LEU A 100 -11.82 -18.02 3.29
CA LEU A 100 -12.91 -18.71 2.59
C LEU A 100 -13.90 -19.36 3.55
N TRP A 101 -13.42 -19.91 4.66
CA TRP A 101 -14.25 -20.58 5.66
C TRP A 101 -14.92 -19.57 6.60
N LEU A 102 -14.18 -18.57 7.11
CA LEU A 102 -14.64 -17.60 8.09
C LEU A 102 -15.29 -16.35 7.48
N ALA A 103 -15.40 -16.26 6.14
CA ALA A 103 -15.96 -15.08 5.46
C ALA A 103 -17.30 -14.59 6.04
N PRO A 104 -18.29 -15.46 6.37
CA PRO A 104 -19.53 -15.00 6.99
C PRO A 104 -19.30 -14.30 8.33
N ASN A 105 -18.43 -14.86 9.18
CA ASN A 105 -18.10 -14.28 10.48
C ASN A 105 -17.34 -12.95 10.35
N PHE A 106 -16.45 -12.84 9.36
CA PHE A 106 -15.75 -11.60 9.08
C PHE A 106 -16.72 -10.50 8.63
N VAL A 107 -17.64 -10.82 7.72
CA VAL A 107 -18.60 -9.85 7.21
C VAL A 107 -19.58 -9.39 8.29
N ASP A 108 -19.95 -10.27 9.19
CA ASP A 108 -20.75 -9.91 10.38
C ASP A 108 -19.94 -8.97 11.32
N ALA A 109 -18.68 -9.29 11.60
CA ALA A 109 -17.78 -8.43 12.39
C ALA A 109 -17.50 -7.07 11.74
N MET A 110 -17.61 -6.96 10.42
CA MET A 110 -17.46 -5.69 9.67
C MET A 110 -18.62 -4.72 9.94
N GLN A 111 -19.70 -5.19 10.54
CA GLN A 111 -20.95 -4.43 10.70
C GLN A 111 -21.50 -3.88 9.35
N GLN A 112 -21.32 -4.68 8.29
CA GLN A 112 -21.87 -4.38 6.98
C GLN A 112 -23.41 -4.45 7.01
N GLN A 113 -24.08 -3.68 6.14
CA GLN A 113 -25.52 -3.69 6.03
C GLN A 113 -26.07 -5.08 5.68
N ALA A 114 -27.17 -5.48 6.32
CA ALA A 114 -27.74 -6.83 6.17
C ALA A 114 -28.05 -7.20 4.72
N GLU A 115 -28.49 -6.22 3.92
CA GLU A 115 -28.81 -6.40 2.50
C GLU A 115 -27.59 -6.71 1.63
N LEU A 116 -26.37 -6.31 2.08
CA LEU A 116 -25.11 -6.47 1.35
C LEU A 116 -24.31 -7.69 1.78
N LEU A 117 -24.72 -8.39 2.85
CA LEU A 117 -23.95 -9.49 3.44
C LEU A 117 -23.57 -10.56 2.41
N THR A 118 -24.56 -11.04 1.64
CA THR A 118 -24.33 -12.12 0.65
C THR A 118 -23.37 -11.69 -0.44
N GLN A 119 -23.52 -10.48 -0.98
CA GLN A 119 -22.66 -9.96 -2.03
C GLN A 119 -21.23 -9.71 -1.50
N THR A 120 -21.11 -9.16 -0.28
CA THR A 120 -19.83 -8.93 0.37
C THR A 120 -19.10 -10.25 0.66
N ILE A 121 -19.79 -11.30 1.13
CA ILE A 121 -19.20 -12.63 1.34
C ILE A 121 -18.66 -13.21 0.04
N GLN A 122 -19.43 -13.13 -1.06
CA GLN A 122 -18.99 -13.61 -2.36
C GLN A 122 -17.75 -12.86 -2.84
N TYR A 123 -17.78 -11.53 -2.75
CA TYR A 123 -16.65 -10.68 -3.15
C TYR A 123 -15.38 -10.98 -2.33
N ILE A 124 -15.48 -11.03 -1.00
CA ILE A 124 -14.36 -11.34 -0.10
C ILE A 124 -13.74 -12.70 -0.43
N ARG A 125 -14.56 -13.72 -0.72
CA ARG A 125 -14.06 -15.05 -1.11
C ARG A 125 -13.31 -15.03 -2.44
N LEU A 126 -13.86 -14.38 -3.45
CA LEU A 126 -13.21 -14.26 -4.76
C LEU A 126 -11.93 -13.43 -4.68
N GLU A 127 -11.97 -12.30 -3.98
CA GLU A 127 -10.80 -11.42 -3.83
C GLU A 127 -9.68 -12.11 -3.03
N SER A 128 -10.03 -12.92 -2.02
CA SER A 128 -9.06 -13.73 -1.29
C SER A 128 -8.28 -14.69 -2.20
N ALA A 129 -8.96 -15.33 -3.16
CA ALA A 129 -8.31 -16.15 -4.17
C ALA A 129 -7.43 -15.32 -5.13
N ALA A 130 -7.90 -14.13 -5.50
CA ALA A 130 -7.12 -13.19 -6.31
C ALA A 130 -5.84 -12.74 -5.60
N ILE A 131 -5.91 -12.46 -4.29
CA ILE A 131 -4.75 -12.05 -3.47
C ILE A 131 -3.73 -13.18 -3.36
N LEU A 132 -4.14 -14.44 -3.26
CA LEU A 132 -3.21 -15.58 -3.29
C LEU A 132 -2.39 -15.61 -4.60
N LEU A 133 -3.03 -15.38 -5.75
CA LEU A 133 -2.34 -15.31 -7.03
C LEU A 133 -1.46 -14.05 -7.15
N SER A 134 -1.96 -12.94 -6.63
CA SER A 134 -1.19 -11.68 -6.54
C SER A 134 0.06 -11.84 -5.69
N SER A 135 -0.01 -12.56 -4.56
CA SER A 135 1.17 -12.81 -3.71
C SER A 135 2.23 -13.65 -4.42
N PHE A 136 1.80 -14.62 -5.22
CA PHE A 136 2.70 -15.40 -6.05
C PHE A 136 3.40 -14.51 -7.10
N TYR A 137 2.64 -13.66 -7.80
CA TYR A 137 3.20 -12.69 -8.73
C TYR A 137 4.14 -11.70 -8.04
N ALA A 138 3.77 -11.19 -6.86
CA ALA A 138 4.60 -10.26 -6.08
C ALA A 138 5.95 -10.89 -5.69
N PHE A 139 5.97 -12.17 -5.31
CA PHE A 139 7.20 -12.90 -5.06
C PHE A 139 8.09 -12.99 -6.31
N LEU A 140 7.51 -13.37 -7.46
CA LEU A 140 8.26 -13.45 -8.71
C LEU A 140 8.80 -12.08 -9.16
N SER A 141 8.01 -11.02 -8.98
CA SER A 141 8.43 -9.64 -9.22
C SER A 141 9.60 -9.24 -8.31
N LEU A 142 9.57 -9.63 -7.04
CA LEU A 142 10.70 -9.40 -6.11
C LEU A 142 11.98 -10.05 -6.63
N VAL A 143 11.91 -11.30 -7.12
CA VAL A 143 13.06 -11.99 -7.71
C VAL A 143 13.58 -11.25 -8.94
N LEU A 144 12.69 -10.76 -9.82
CA LEU A 144 13.07 -9.96 -11.00
C LEU A 144 13.73 -8.64 -10.61
N VAL A 145 13.21 -7.96 -9.59
CA VAL A 145 13.80 -6.71 -9.04
C VAL A 145 15.22 -6.98 -8.53
N LEU A 146 15.40 -8.00 -7.72
CA LEU A 146 16.72 -8.35 -7.18
C LEU A 146 17.72 -8.72 -8.26
N ARG A 147 17.27 -9.37 -9.35
CA ARG A 147 18.10 -9.69 -10.52
C ARG A 147 18.29 -8.52 -11.49
N ASN A 148 17.72 -7.34 -11.18
CA ASN A 148 17.79 -6.13 -12.01
C ASN A 148 17.23 -6.33 -13.44
N GLU A 149 16.21 -7.18 -13.59
CA GLU A 149 15.55 -7.49 -14.86
C GLU A 149 14.54 -6.40 -15.25
N ARG A 150 15.03 -5.17 -15.46
CA ARG A 150 14.21 -3.97 -15.69
C ARG A 150 13.26 -4.12 -16.88
N LYS A 151 13.73 -4.71 -18.00
CA LYS A 151 12.90 -4.89 -19.20
C LYS A 151 11.67 -5.78 -18.92
N ALA A 152 11.85 -6.86 -18.16
CA ALA A 152 10.76 -7.73 -17.77
C ALA A 152 9.75 -7.00 -16.88
N LEU A 153 10.23 -6.23 -15.89
CA LEU A 153 9.39 -5.46 -14.98
C LEU A 153 8.54 -4.42 -15.72
N TYR A 154 9.12 -3.66 -16.66
CA TYR A 154 8.37 -2.71 -17.49
C TYR A 154 7.33 -3.41 -18.37
N SER A 155 7.72 -4.53 -19.00
CA SER A 155 6.78 -5.31 -19.81
C SER A 155 5.62 -5.83 -18.98
N LEU A 156 5.89 -6.33 -17.77
CA LEU A 156 4.87 -6.80 -16.82
C LEU A 156 3.90 -5.68 -16.43
N LEU A 157 4.39 -4.48 -16.14
CA LEU A 157 3.54 -3.33 -15.80
C LEU A 157 2.63 -2.92 -16.96
N ILE A 158 3.16 -2.88 -18.18
CA ILE A 158 2.35 -2.55 -19.37
C ILE A 158 1.29 -3.64 -19.60
N VAL A 159 1.68 -4.91 -19.50
CA VAL A 159 0.75 -6.04 -19.61
C VAL A 159 -0.31 -5.99 -18.52
N GLN A 160 0.07 -5.68 -17.28
CA GLN A 160 -0.86 -5.51 -16.16
C GLN A 160 -1.90 -4.43 -16.47
N MET A 161 -1.46 -3.24 -16.89
CA MET A 161 -2.37 -2.15 -17.26
C MET A 161 -3.35 -2.56 -18.34
N LEU A 162 -2.84 -3.06 -19.46
CA LEU A 162 -3.68 -3.43 -20.60
C LEU A 162 -4.66 -4.54 -20.23
N MET A 163 -4.18 -5.60 -19.58
CA MET A 163 -5.03 -6.72 -19.19
C MET A 163 -6.06 -6.35 -18.14
N THR A 164 -5.72 -5.47 -17.17
CA THR A 164 -6.69 -4.99 -16.18
C THR A 164 -7.81 -4.20 -16.86
N VAL A 165 -7.49 -3.27 -17.75
CA VAL A 165 -8.50 -2.48 -18.48
C VAL A 165 -9.37 -3.39 -19.36
N ILE A 166 -8.78 -4.35 -20.06
CA ILE A 166 -9.52 -5.31 -20.90
C ILE A 166 -10.44 -6.18 -20.02
N CYS A 167 -9.92 -6.77 -18.95
CA CYS A 167 -10.72 -7.63 -18.07
C CYS A 167 -11.84 -6.86 -17.39
N ASP A 168 -11.58 -5.65 -16.89
CA ASP A 168 -12.60 -4.80 -16.27
C ASP A 168 -13.65 -4.35 -17.30
N SER A 169 -13.26 -4.10 -18.55
CA SER A 169 -14.22 -3.83 -19.63
C SER A 169 -15.15 -4.99 -19.92
N VAL A 170 -14.65 -6.24 -19.79
CA VAL A 170 -15.43 -7.46 -20.02
C VAL A 170 -16.25 -7.86 -18.80
N PHE A 171 -15.71 -7.73 -17.59
CA PHE A 171 -16.35 -8.27 -16.38
C PHE A 171 -17.15 -7.22 -15.59
N VAL A 172 -16.76 -5.93 -15.64
CA VAL A 172 -17.30 -4.90 -14.75
C VAL A 172 -18.12 -3.86 -15.48
N SER A 173 -17.69 -3.41 -16.66
CA SER A 173 -18.26 -2.26 -17.36
C SER A 173 -19.74 -2.44 -17.75
N GLN A 174 -20.38 -1.34 -18.16
CA GLN A 174 -21.76 -1.35 -18.72
C GLN A 174 -21.76 -1.44 -20.27
N LEU A 175 -20.64 -1.82 -20.89
CA LEU A 175 -20.54 -1.98 -22.34
C LEU A 175 -21.39 -3.18 -22.83
N PRO A 176 -21.90 -3.15 -24.08
CA PRO A 176 -22.81 -4.19 -24.59
C PRO A 176 -22.28 -5.64 -24.56
N TYR A 177 -20.95 -5.78 -24.57
CA TYR A 177 -20.28 -7.10 -24.52
C TYR A 177 -19.83 -7.50 -23.10
N SER A 178 -20.09 -6.65 -22.10
CA SER A 178 -19.71 -6.92 -20.71
C SER A 178 -20.62 -7.93 -20.05
N LEU A 179 -20.04 -8.74 -19.17
CA LEU A 179 -20.78 -9.69 -18.33
C LEU A 179 -21.48 -9.02 -17.13
N GLN A 180 -21.17 -7.76 -16.86
CA GLN A 180 -21.78 -6.92 -15.82
C GLN A 180 -21.82 -7.59 -14.43
N LEU A 181 -20.70 -8.22 -14.02
CA LEU A 181 -20.59 -8.98 -12.77
C LEU A 181 -20.44 -8.08 -11.53
N GLY A 182 -20.49 -6.77 -11.70
CA GLY A 182 -20.35 -5.81 -10.61
C GLY A 182 -19.02 -5.92 -9.90
N VAL A 183 -19.03 -5.83 -8.57
CA VAL A 183 -17.82 -5.89 -7.74
C VAL A 183 -17.11 -7.27 -7.85
N ASN A 184 -17.86 -8.35 -8.05
CA ASN A 184 -17.27 -9.69 -8.27
C ASN A 184 -16.44 -9.72 -9.56
N GLY A 185 -16.79 -8.90 -10.56
CA GLY A 185 -16.01 -8.74 -11.79
C GLY A 185 -14.59 -8.24 -11.52
N ILE A 186 -14.38 -7.39 -10.51
CA ILE A 186 -13.05 -6.92 -10.09
C ILE A 186 -12.20 -8.09 -9.62
N ALA A 187 -12.73 -8.93 -8.74
CA ALA A 187 -12.02 -10.08 -8.20
C ALA A 187 -11.66 -11.07 -9.33
N LEU A 188 -12.57 -11.30 -10.28
CA LEU A 188 -12.30 -12.13 -11.45
C LEU A 188 -11.23 -11.51 -12.36
N SER A 189 -11.28 -10.20 -12.62
CA SER A 189 -10.23 -9.48 -13.33
C SER A 189 -8.88 -9.69 -12.64
N ASN A 190 -8.82 -9.51 -11.32
CA ASN A 190 -7.62 -9.69 -10.53
C ASN A 190 -7.08 -11.13 -10.61
N ILE A 191 -7.95 -12.15 -10.55
CA ILE A 191 -7.58 -13.58 -10.73
C ILE A 191 -6.92 -13.79 -12.10
N VAL A 192 -7.58 -13.36 -13.18
CA VAL A 192 -7.08 -13.54 -14.55
C VAL A 192 -5.77 -12.81 -14.75
N VAL A 193 -5.72 -11.53 -14.39
CA VAL A 193 -4.53 -10.68 -14.58
C VAL A 193 -3.34 -11.22 -13.79
N ASN A 194 -3.51 -11.51 -12.50
CA ASN A 194 -2.39 -12.02 -11.67
C ASN A 194 -1.93 -13.40 -12.11
N SER A 195 -2.81 -14.27 -12.60
CA SER A 195 -2.45 -15.56 -13.19
C SER A 195 -1.58 -15.40 -14.43
N LEU A 196 -1.97 -14.52 -15.35
CA LEU A 196 -1.21 -14.24 -16.56
C LEU A 196 0.15 -13.61 -16.26
N LEU A 197 0.20 -12.65 -15.34
CA LEU A 197 1.44 -12.01 -14.90
C LEU A 197 2.39 -13.01 -14.23
N ALA A 198 1.87 -13.90 -13.39
CA ALA A 198 2.66 -14.96 -12.76
C ALA A 198 3.22 -15.94 -13.79
N LEU A 199 2.42 -16.36 -14.77
CA LEU A 199 2.88 -17.22 -15.87
C LEU A 199 3.96 -16.52 -16.70
N PHE A 200 3.78 -15.26 -17.05
CA PHE A 200 4.76 -14.49 -17.80
C PHE A 200 6.08 -14.36 -17.01
N ALA A 201 6.00 -13.99 -15.71
CA ALA A 201 7.18 -13.86 -14.85
C ALA A 201 7.92 -15.22 -14.70
N LEU A 202 7.19 -16.32 -14.49
CA LEU A 202 7.77 -17.67 -14.42
C LEU A 202 8.48 -18.07 -15.71
N THR A 203 7.84 -17.85 -16.86
CA THR A 203 8.44 -18.21 -18.16
C THR A 203 9.68 -17.35 -18.45
N TYR A 204 9.65 -16.07 -18.06
CA TYR A 204 10.81 -15.20 -18.19
C TYR A 204 11.98 -15.66 -17.29
N LEU A 205 11.71 -15.92 -16.01
CA LEU A 205 12.73 -16.41 -15.06
C LEU A 205 13.33 -17.73 -15.53
N SER A 206 12.52 -18.67 -16.00
CA SER A 206 12.99 -19.95 -16.54
C SER A 206 13.90 -19.77 -17.76
N LYS A 207 13.58 -18.87 -18.68
CA LYS A 207 14.42 -18.54 -19.85
C LYS A 207 15.71 -17.82 -19.45
N SER A 208 15.70 -17.06 -18.38
CA SER A 208 16.89 -16.38 -17.82
C SER A 208 17.78 -17.31 -16.98
N GLY A 209 17.51 -18.62 -16.97
CA GLY A 209 18.30 -19.60 -16.24
C GLY A 209 18.03 -19.68 -14.74
N ILE A 210 17.03 -18.96 -14.24
CA ILE A 210 16.60 -18.97 -12.84
C ILE A 210 15.42 -19.93 -12.71
N THR A 211 15.73 -21.22 -12.66
CA THR A 211 14.70 -22.24 -12.42
C THR A 211 14.47 -22.39 -10.93
N LEU A 212 13.28 -22.04 -10.47
CA LEU A 212 12.84 -22.33 -9.10
C LEU A 212 12.59 -23.86 -9.01
N SER A 213 13.32 -24.52 -8.13
CA SER A 213 13.29 -25.98 -7.99
C SER A 213 12.97 -26.35 -6.56
N PHE A 214 11.96 -27.18 -6.35
CA PHE A 214 11.60 -27.71 -5.02
C PHE A 214 12.52 -28.85 -4.54
N LYS A 215 13.68 -29.03 -5.18
CA LYS A 215 14.72 -29.91 -4.67
C LYS A 215 15.57 -29.14 -3.67
N PHE A 216 15.40 -29.47 -2.41
CA PHE A 216 16.14 -28.82 -1.32
C PHE A 216 17.43 -29.60 -1.05
N SER A 217 18.51 -28.88 -0.91
CA SER A 217 19.78 -29.44 -0.42
C SER A 217 19.65 -29.83 1.07
N LYS A 218 20.37 -30.87 1.49
CA LYS A 218 20.46 -31.27 2.90
C LYS A 218 21.32 -30.33 3.76
N GLY A 219 21.74 -29.16 3.22
CA GLY A 219 22.50 -28.17 3.97
C GLY A 219 21.68 -27.53 5.10
N ASP A 220 22.37 -26.98 6.09
CA ASP A 220 21.72 -26.30 7.23
C ASP A 220 21.04 -25.00 6.79
N GLN A 221 19.74 -25.09 6.54
CA GLN A 221 18.88 -23.97 6.16
C GLN A 221 18.39 -23.18 7.41
N SER A 222 18.68 -23.68 8.60
CA SER A 222 18.03 -23.20 9.84
C SER A 222 18.44 -21.77 10.21
N GLN A 223 19.68 -21.36 9.92
CA GLN A 223 20.21 -20.08 10.35
C GLN A 223 19.52 -18.89 9.65
N TRP A 224 19.47 -18.92 8.32
CA TRP A 224 18.84 -17.83 7.56
C TRP A 224 17.31 -17.81 7.68
N LEU A 225 16.67 -18.97 7.87
CA LEU A 225 15.24 -19.05 8.16
C LEU A 225 14.91 -18.42 9.53
N LYS A 226 15.73 -18.66 10.55
CA LYS A 226 15.57 -18.01 11.86
C LYS A 226 15.78 -16.49 11.77
N GLU A 227 16.77 -16.04 10.98
CA GLU A 227 16.98 -14.62 10.73
C GLU A 227 15.80 -13.99 10.01
N TRP A 228 15.28 -14.63 8.95
CA TRP A 228 14.08 -14.20 8.23
C TRP A 228 12.87 -14.10 9.14
N ALA A 229 12.59 -15.12 9.93
CA ALA A 229 11.48 -15.11 10.90
C ALA A 229 11.64 -14.01 11.96
N LYS A 230 12.88 -13.76 12.44
CA LYS A 230 13.16 -12.72 13.45
C LYS A 230 12.93 -11.31 12.92
N ILE A 231 13.27 -11.05 11.66
CA ILE A 231 13.00 -9.76 11.02
C ILE A 231 11.50 -9.65 10.71
N GLY A 232 10.93 -10.68 10.10
CA GLY A 232 9.54 -10.72 9.68
C GLY A 232 8.54 -10.58 10.83
N TRP A 233 8.83 -11.16 12.00
CA TRP A 233 7.98 -11.02 13.17
C TRP A 233 7.77 -9.55 13.58
N LYS A 234 8.83 -8.73 13.56
CA LYS A 234 8.74 -7.31 13.95
C LYS A 234 7.90 -6.52 12.96
N SER A 235 8.18 -6.69 11.66
CA SER A 235 7.44 -6.03 10.60
C SER A 235 5.98 -6.48 10.54
N GLY A 236 5.73 -7.78 10.71
CA GLY A 236 4.38 -8.33 10.76
C GLY A 236 3.57 -7.84 11.97
N LEU A 237 4.20 -7.72 13.14
CA LEU A 237 3.53 -7.20 14.33
C LEU A 237 3.13 -5.73 14.16
N GLU A 238 4.03 -4.90 13.62
CA GLU A 238 3.73 -3.49 13.31
C GLU A 238 2.54 -3.39 12.36
N SER A 239 2.60 -4.12 11.25
CA SER A 239 1.53 -4.16 10.25
C SER A 239 0.20 -4.65 10.85
N PHE A 240 0.24 -5.67 11.70
CA PHE A 240 -0.96 -6.18 12.39
C PHE A 240 -1.61 -5.11 13.29
N VAL A 241 -0.81 -4.42 14.10
CA VAL A 241 -1.32 -3.36 15.00
C VAL A 241 -1.91 -2.21 14.18
N ARG A 242 -1.21 -1.75 13.14
CA ARG A 242 -1.66 -0.68 12.26
C ARG A 242 -2.97 -1.04 11.53
N ASN A 243 -3.03 -2.19 10.90
CA ASN A 243 -4.23 -2.63 10.19
C ASN A 243 -5.41 -2.88 11.14
N THR A 244 -5.17 -3.44 12.32
CA THR A 244 -6.22 -3.64 13.33
C THR A 244 -6.78 -2.30 13.80
N ALA A 245 -5.92 -1.33 14.11
CA ALA A 245 -6.35 0.01 14.50
C ALA A 245 -7.20 0.68 13.40
N PHE A 246 -6.77 0.60 12.13
CA PHE A 246 -7.52 1.12 11.00
C PHE A 246 -8.89 0.46 10.85
N ILE A 247 -8.96 -0.87 10.95
CA ILE A 247 -10.20 -1.62 10.81
C ILE A 247 -11.20 -1.26 11.91
N VAL A 248 -10.76 -1.31 13.17
CA VAL A 248 -11.65 -1.10 14.32
C VAL A 248 -12.07 0.37 14.44
N MET A 249 -11.15 1.29 14.21
CA MET A 249 -11.40 2.71 14.48
C MET A 249 -11.84 3.51 13.24
N ILE A 250 -11.61 2.99 12.06
CA ILE A 250 -12.00 3.70 10.83
C ILE A 250 -13.06 2.90 10.09
N LEU A 251 -12.72 1.74 9.56
CA LEU A 251 -13.59 1.03 8.61
C LEU A 251 -14.89 0.54 9.27
N GLN A 252 -14.80 -0.03 10.47
CA GLN A 252 -15.98 -0.49 11.21
C GLN A 252 -16.94 0.67 11.54
N LEU A 253 -16.41 1.79 12.02
CA LEU A 253 -17.22 2.97 12.34
C LEU A 253 -17.84 3.60 11.07
N ILE A 254 -17.12 3.59 9.96
CA ILE A 254 -17.63 4.07 8.66
C ILE A 254 -18.73 3.16 8.12
N ASN A 255 -18.62 1.84 8.35
CA ASN A 255 -19.71 0.92 8.00
C ASN A 255 -20.97 1.20 8.83
N GLN A 256 -20.83 1.49 10.14
CA GLN A 256 -21.98 1.84 11.01
C GLN A 256 -22.73 3.08 10.52
N VAL A 257 -22.00 4.10 10.03
CA VAL A 257 -22.62 5.31 9.46
C VAL A 257 -22.97 5.18 7.97
N GLN A 258 -22.79 3.99 7.39
CA GLN A 258 -23.14 3.65 5.99
C GLN A 258 -22.45 4.53 4.94
N GLN A 259 -21.21 4.96 5.22
CA GLN A 259 -20.45 5.88 4.36
C GLN A 259 -19.14 5.26 3.80
N ALA A 260 -19.05 3.92 3.81
CA ALA A 260 -17.85 3.23 3.38
C ALA A 260 -17.47 3.53 1.92
N GLY A 261 -18.47 3.63 1.03
CA GLY A 261 -18.25 3.99 -0.37
C GLY A 261 -17.68 5.39 -0.54
N THR A 262 -18.30 6.39 0.10
CA THR A 262 -17.85 7.80 0.07
C THR A 262 -16.41 7.93 0.59
N PHE A 263 -16.11 7.33 1.73
CA PHE A 263 -14.78 7.35 2.32
C PHE A 263 -13.75 6.65 1.42
N TRP A 264 -14.10 5.49 0.85
CA TRP A 264 -13.21 4.75 -0.02
C TRP A 264 -12.86 5.53 -1.29
N VAL A 265 -13.85 6.10 -1.98
CA VAL A 265 -13.62 6.92 -3.18
C VAL A 265 -12.79 8.17 -2.86
N THR A 266 -13.08 8.83 -1.73
CA THR A 266 -12.28 9.97 -1.26
C THR A 266 -10.81 9.60 -1.07
N ASN A 267 -10.54 8.45 -0.43
CA ASN A 267 -9.17 7.97 -0.27
C ASN A 267 -8.52 7.62 -1.61
N GLN A 268 -9.26 7.02 -2.57
CA GLN A 268 -8.73 6.75 -3.90
C GLN A 268 -8.32 8.04 -4.64
N PHE A 269 -9.10 9.11 -4.51
CA PHE A 269 -8.72 10.40 -5.07
C PHE A 269 -7.49 11.00 -4.38
N ILE A 270 -7.45 11.02 -3.05
CA ILE A 270 -6.35 11.62 -2.29
C ILE A 270 -5.06 10.82 -2.50
N TRP A 271 -5.07 9.52 -2.23
CA TRP A 271 -3.87 8.67 -2.31
C TRP A 271 -3.43 8.40 -3.74
N GLY A 272 -4.36 8.27 -4.66
CA GLY A 272 -4.06 8.01 -6.06
C GLY A 272 -3.59 9.25 -6.79
N TRP A 273 -4.25 10.39 -6.62
CA TRP A 273 -3.98 11.57 -7.44
C TRP A 273 -3.21 12.66 -6.70
N LEU A 274 -3.66 13.07 -5.53
CA LEU A 274 -3.01 14.17 -4.81
C LEU A 274 -1.65 13.74 -4.26
N LEU A 275 -1.57 12.60 -3.58
CA LEU A 275 -0.35 12.13 -2.93
C LEU A 275 0.65 11.45 -3.88
N LEU A 276 0.29 11.09 -5.10
CA LEU A 276 1.19 10.41 -6.02
C LEU A 276 2.55 11.12 -6.18
N PRO A 277 2.61 12.44 -6.48
CA PRO A 277 3.88 13.15 -6.60
C PRO A 277 4.67 13.19 -5.28
N VAL A 278 3.96 13.28 -4.15
CA VAL A 278 4.56 13.29 -2.81
C VAL A 278 5.21 11.94 -2.49
N LEU A 279 4.51 10.84 -2.78
CA LEU A 279 5.03 9.48 -2.55
C LEU A 279 6.23 9.18 -3.47
N THR A 280 6.19 9.64 -4.72
CA THR A 280 7.31 9.54 -5.66
C THR A 280 8.51 10.34 -5.15
N LEU A 281 8.30 11.57 -4.68
CA LEU A 281 9.34 12.39 -4.06
C LEU A 281 9.93 11.69 -2.82
N GLY A 282 9.12 11.04 -1.99
CA GLY A 282 9.57 10.24 -0.85
C GLY A 282 10.54 9.12 -1.27
N GLN A 283 10.29 8.42 -2.38
CA GLN A 283 11.23 7.41 -2.88
C GLN A 283 12.58 8.02 -3.30
N LEU A 284 12.58 9.21 -3.88
CA LEU A 284 13.81 9.94 -4.23
C LEU A 284 14.58 10.35 -2.96
N VAL A 285 13.90 10.88 -1.94
CA VAL A 285 14.50 11.22 -0.64
C VAL A 285 15.13 9.98 0.00
N LYS A 286 14.42 8.87 0.03
CA LYS A 286 14.90 7.59 0.56
C LYS A 286 16.17 7.12 -0.16
N GLN A 287 16.19 7.18 -1.49
CA GLN A 287 17.34 6.79 -2.29
C GLN A 287 18.53 7.73 -2.09
N ASP A 288 18.29 9.05 -2.03
CA ASP A 288 19.35 10.06 -1.84
C ASP A 288 19.97 9.93 -0.43
N ALA A 289 19.14 9.72 0.59
CA ALA A 289 19.60 9.48 1.96
C ALA A 289 20.42 8.18 2.09
N ALA A 290 20.00 7.10 1.45
CA ALA A 290 20.72 5.83 1.43
C ALA A 290 22.07 5.94 0.72
N THR A 291 22.12 6.67 -0.41
CA THR A 291 23.34 6.79 -1.22
C THR A 291 24.41 7.65 -0.55
N ASN A 292 24.01 8.66 0.22
CA ASN A 292 24.92 9.63 0.84
C ASN A 292 25.12 9.39 2.35
N ASN A 293 24.63 8.25 2.90
CA ASN A 293 24.65 7.95 4.35
C ASN A 293 24.03 9.05 5.21
N GLY A 294 22.97 9.68 4.70
CA GLY A 294 22.26 10.78 5.32
C GLY A 294 22.11 11.97 4.38
N LEU A 295 21.33 12.97 4.80
CA LEU A 295 21.09 14.21 4.06
C LEU A 295 21.50 15.42 4.90
N THR A 296 22.13 16.38 4.24
CA THR A 296 22.35 17.70 4.86
C THR A 296 21.04 18.45 5.06
N SER A 297 21.04 19.40 5.99
CA SER A 297 19.90 20.27 6.26
C SER A 297 19.37 20.98 5.01
N GLU A 298 20.29 21.47 4.20
CA GLU A 298 19.95 22.18 2.96
C GLU A 298 19.20 21.27 1.98
N ARG A 299 19.59 20.00 1.89
CA ARG A 299 18.89 19.03 1.02
C ARG A 299 17.51 18.68 1.54
N VAL A 300 17.37 18.43 2.85
CA VAL A 300 16.05 18.19 3.46
C VAL A 300 15.14 19.40 3.23
N ASN A 301 15.63 20.61 3.48
CA ASN A 301 14.88 21.84 3.20
C ASN A 301 14.51 21.96 1.71
N GLY A 302 15.42 21.59 0.81
CA GLY A 302 15.14 21.56 -0.63
C GLY A 302 13.96 20.64 -0.98
N TYR A 303 13.92 19.43 -0.39
CA TYR A 303 12.79 18.50 -0.58
C TYR A 303 11.50 19.04 0.04
N LEU A 304 11.55 19.70 1.19
CA LEU A 304 10.38 20.35 1.79
C LEU A 304 9.84 21.47 0.89
N TRP A 305 10.71 22.29 0.26
CA TRP A 305 10.28 23.30 -0.70
C TRP A 305 9.62 22.70 -1.95
N ILE A 306 10.15 21.58 -2.46
CA ILE A 306 9.50 20.86 -3.57
C ILE A 306 8.12 20.36 -3.14
N THR A 307 7.99 19.80 -1.93
CA THR A 307 6.70 19.36 -1.38
C THR A 307 5.71 20.54 -1.26
N LEU A 308 6.14 21.70 -0.81
CA LEU A 308 5.31 22.90 -0.79
C LEU A 308 4.88 23.34 -2.20
N GLY A 309 5.75 23.17 -3.20
CA GLY A 309 5.40 23.37 -4.60
C GLY A 309 4.31 22.41 -5.09
N ILE A 310 4.37 21.12 -4.72
CA ILE A 310 3.31 20.15 -5.01
C ILE A 310 1.99 20.54 -4.35
N ILE A 311 2.03 20.96 -3.08
CA ILE A 311 0.83 21.43 -2.34
C ILE A 311 0.25 22.69 -3.00
N ALA A 312 1.07 23.60 -3.51
CA ALA A 312 0.60 24.76 -4.27
C ALA A 312 -0.14 24.33 -5.55
N VAL A 313 0.34 23.28 -6.23
CA VAL A 313 -0.37 22.70 -7.38
C VAL A 313 -1.74 22.14 -6.97
N TRP A 314 -1.85 21.48 -5.80
CA TRP A 314 -3.17 21.04 -5.31
C TRP A 314 -4.13 22.22 -5.18
N ILE A 315 -3.70 23.33 -4.54
CA ILE A 315 -4.53 24.53 -4.39
C ILE A 315 -4.97 25.09 -5.74
N LEU A 316 -4.05 25.15 -6.71
CA LEU A 316 -4.35 25.65 -8.05
C LEU A 316 -5.33 24.75 -8.82
N THR A 317 -5.32 23.45 -8.56
CA THR A 317 -6.19 22.47 -9.24
C THR A 317 -7.53 22.24 -8.56
N THR A 318 -7.78 22.81 -7.37
CA THR A 318 -9.04 22.64 -6.63
C THR A 318 -10.30 22.93 -7.45
N PRO A 319 -10.37 23.95 -8.33
CA PRO A 319 -11.57 24.17 -9.14
C PRO A 319 -11.90 23.02 -10.09
N LEU A 320 -10.92 22.17 -10.41
CA LEU A 320 -11.06 21.05 -11.34
C LEU A 320 -11.47 19.75 -10.61
N TRP A 321 -11.35 19.67 -9.28
CA TRP A 321 -11.56 18.43 -8.55
C TRP A 321 -12.97 17.87 -8.72
N ASN A 322 -13.97 18.72 -8.63
CA ASN A 322 -15.37 18.29 -8.76
C ASN A 322 -15.64 17.68 -10.15
N SER A 323 -15.22 18.37 -11.22
CA SER A 323 -15.34 17.84 -12.59
C SER A 323 -14.52 16.58 -12.82
N PHE A 324 -13.32 16.51 -12.25
CA PHE A 324 -12.49 15.32 -12.34
C PHE A 324 -13.15 14.10 -11.67
N ILE A 325 -13.70 14.27 -10.48
CA ILE A 325 -14.41 13.21 -9.74
C ILE A 325 -15.68 12.79 -10.50
N ALA A 326 -16.43 13.74 -11.06
CA ALA A 326 -17.62 13.45 -11.86
C ALA A 326 -17.27 12.73 -13.17
N ASP A 327 -16.42 13.35 -13.99
CA ASP A 327 -16.27 12.96 -15.39
C ASP A 327 -15.22 11.85 -15.58
N VAL A 328 -14.11 11.91 -14.81
CA VAL A 328 -13.02 10.95 -14.96
C VAL A 328 -13.21 9.74 -14.05
N MET A 329 -13.61 9.96 -12.79
CA MET A 329 -13.88 8.85 -11.86
C MET A 329 -15.30 8.28 -11.99
N GLY A 330 -16.23 8.96 -12.69
CA GLY A 330 -17.59 8.49 -12.95
C GLY A 330 -18.49 8.51 -11.72
N ILE A 331 -18.31 9.47 -10.81
CA ILE A 331 -19.06 9.54 -9.55
C ILE A 331 -20.30 10.44 -9.71
N GLU A 332 -21.48 9.91 -9.44
CA GLU A 332 -22.77 10.64 -9.59
C GLU A 332 -22.90 11.81 -8.61
N ASN A 333 -22.35 11.69 -7.39
CA ASN A 333 -22.40 12.76 -6.38
C ASN A 333 -20.98 13.22 -6.00
N PRO A 334 -20.31 13.99 -6.88
CA PRO A 334 -18.93 14.43 -6.66
C PRO A 334 -18.80 15.44 -5.52
N GLU A 335 -19.86 16.18 -5.18
CA GLU A 335 -19.85 17.19 -4.12
C GLU A 335 -19.59 16.58 -2.74
N SER A 336 -20.17 15.41 -2.45
CA SER A 336 -19.94 14.71 -1.18
C SER A 336 -18.47 14.28 -1.02
N ILE A 337 -17.87 13.79 -2.11
CA ILE A 337 -16.45 13.42 -2.14
C ILE A 337 -15.57 14.65 -1.99
N THR A 338 -15.84 15.70 -2.77
CA THR A 338 -15.07 16.96 -2.71
C THR A 338 -15.13 17.61 -1.33
N SER A 339 -16.29 17.62 -0.68
CA SER A 339 -16.46 18.15 0.68
C SER A 339 -15.60 17.37 1.68
N LEU A 340 -15.56 16.04 1.57
CA LEU A 340 -14.73 15.21 2.44
C LEU A 340 -13.23 15.40 2.15
N VAL A 341 -12.85 15.57 0.88
CA VAL A 341 -11.46 15.93 0.51
C VAL A 341 -11.05 17.24 1.16
N TRP A 342 -11.91 18.28 1.11
CA TRP A 342 -11.64 19.55 1.75
C TRP A 342 -11.46 19.45 3.27
N LEU A 343 -12.25 18.62 3.94
CA LEU A 343 -12.13 18.37 5.37
C LEU A 343 -10.78 17.71 5.71
N MET A 344 -10.28 16.84 4.82
CA MET A 344 -9.08 16.04 5.06
C MET A 344 -7.79 16.65 4.53
N VAL A 345 -7.86 17.54 3.53
CA VAL A 345 -6.67 18.01 2.80
C VAL A 345 -5.63 18.68 3.70
N GLY A 346 -6.05 19.40 4.75
CA GLY A 346 -5.14 20.03 5.71
C GLY A 346 -4.25 18.99 6.43
N PHE A 347 -4.81 17.86 6.81
CA PHE A 347 -4.06 16.75 7.41
C PHE A 347 -3.10 16.09 6.41
N TYR A 348 -3.49 16.02 5.14
CA TYR A 348 -2.63 15.50 4.09
C TYR A 348 -1.52 16.46 3.67
N VAL A 349 -1.67 17.76 3.88
CA VAL A 349 -0.55 18.72 3.83
C VAL A 349 0.49 18.37 4.89
N ILE A 350 0.07 18.12 6.13
CA ILE A 350 0.95 17.69 7.23
C ILE A 350 1.62 16.35 6.87
N PHE A 351 0.85 15.38 6.38
CA PHE A 351 1.37 14.09 5.89
C PHE A 351 2.45 14.27 4.83
N SER A 352 2.22 15.16 3.85
CA SER A 352 3.14 15.37 2.74
C SER A 352 4.49 15.90 3.19
N LEU A 353 4.50 16.83 4.13
CA LEU A 353 5.71 17.35 4.74
C LEU A 353 6.41 16.29 5.60
N ASN A 354 5.62 15.51 6.35
CA ASN A 354 6.14 14.42 7.18
C ASN A 354 6.77 13.31 6.34
N ASN A 355 6.19 12.99 5.18
CA ASN A 355 6.68 11.95 4.28
C ASN A 355 8.14 12.17 3.84
N VAL A 356 8.62 13.41 3.79
CA VAL A 356 10.04 13.73 3.54
C VAL A 356 10.93 13.20 4.67
N ILE A 357 10.51 13.39 5.91
CA ILE A 357 11.27 12.98 7.11
C ILE A 357 11.19 11.46 7.30
N ASP A 358 10.02 10.86 7.12
CA ASP A 358 9.86 9.40 7.16
C ASP A 358 10.73 8.72 6.11
N SER A 359 10.72 9.25 4.88
CA SER A 359 11.56 8.75 3.80
C SER A 359 13.05 8.90 4.08
N TYR A 360 13.45 9.98 4.77
CA TYR A 360 14.82 10.15 5.26
C TYR A 360 15.20 9.06 6.27
N PHE A 361 14.34 8.78 7.27
CA PHE A 361 14.59 7.71 8.25
C PHE A 361 14.69 6.33 7.61
N TYR A 362 13.81 6.02 6.67
CA TYR A 362 13.92 4.77 5.88
C TYR A 362 15.21 4.71 5.07
N GLY A 363 15.63 5.84 4.50
CA GLY A 363 16.87 5.91 3.70
C GLY A 363 18.14 5.66 4.51
N ILE A 364 18.22 6.17 5.74
CA ILE A 364 19.34 5.93 6.65
C ILE A 364 19.24 4.61 7.44
N GLY A 365 18.21 3.79 7.15
CA GLY A 365 18.01 2.49 7.80
C GLY A 365 17.47 2.54 9.23
N ARG A 366 16.97 3.69 9.71
CA ARG A 366 16.40 3.86 11.05
C ARG A 366 14.91 3.45 11.09
N THR A 367 14.61 2.27 10.55
CA THR A 367 13.27 1.66 10.56
C THR A 367 12.76 1.34 11.97
N ASP A 368 13.68 1.24 12.94
CA ASP A 368 13.35 1.10 14.37
C ASP A 368 12.52 2.28 14.88
N LEU A 369 12.87 3.50 14.48
CA LEU A 369 12.14 4.71 14.87
C LEU A 369 10.73 4.75 14.26
N MET A 370 10.60 4.34 13.01
CA MET A 370 9.31 4.24 12.33
C MET A 370 8.39 3.20 12.98
N LEU A 371 8.96 2.05 13.38
CA LEU A 371 8.23 1.04 14.14
C LEU A 371 7.69 1.59 15.47
N TYR A 372 8.55 2.24 16.28
CA TYR A 372 8.13 2.81 17.56
C TYR A 372 7.06 3.89 17.40
N GLN A 373 7.24 4.79 16.45
CA GLN A 373 6.26 5.82 16.12
C GLN A 373 4.91 5.21 15.75
N SER A 374 4.89 4.27 14.80
CA SER A 374 3.67 3.57 14.37
C SER A 374 2.98 2.86 15.54
N LEU A 375 3.73 2.13 16.37
CA LEU A 375 3.17 1.46 17.55
C LEU A 375 2.58 2.45 18.57
N ILE A 376 3.25 3.57 18.83
CA ILE A 376 2.76 4.60 19.75
C ILE A 376 1.44 5.19 19.23
N VAL A 377 1.39 5.62 17.97
CA VAL A 377 0.18 6.22 17.39
C VAL A 377 -0.96 5.21 17.37
N ASN A 378 -0.74 4.02 16.83
CA ASN A 378 -1.80 3.03 16.69
C ASN A 378 -2.30 2.50 18.03
N THR A 379 -1.44 2.41 19.05
CA THR A 379 -1.84 1.89 20.37
C THR A 379 -2.38 2.99 21.27
N LEU A 380 -1.67 4.14 21.40
CA LEU A 380 -2.09 5.19 22.32
C LEU A 380 -3.18 6.06 21.74
N PHE A 381 -2.98 6.63 20.53
CA PHE A 381 -3.96 7.56 19.96
C PHE A 381 -5.27 6.83 19.61
N TYR A 382 -5.20 5.75 18.80
CA TYR A 382 -6.40 5.01 18.44
C TYR A 382 -6.96 4.18 19.59
N GLY A 383 -6.11 3.73 20.54
CA GLY A 383 -6.58 3.10 21.76
C GLY A 383 -7.39 4.05 22.64
N CYS A 384 -6.94 5.30 22.82
CA CYS A 384 -7.71 6.34 23.53
C CYS A 384 -9.02 6.65 22.79
N ALA A 385 -8.99 6.79 21.47
CA ALA A 385 -10.17 7.01 20.65
C ALA A 385 -11.19 5.86 20.79
N PHE A 386 -10.70 4.61 20.83
CA PHE A 386 -11.55 3.44 21.07
C PHE A 386 -12.22 3.47 22.44
N VAL A 387 -11.49 3.84 23.51
CA VAL A 387 -12.09 4.00 24.84
C VAL A 387 -13.17 5.08 24.83
N LEU A 388 -12.91 6.25 24.21
CA LEU A 388 -13.89 7.34 24.07
C LEU A 388 -15.14 6.89 23.30
N TYR A 389 -14.98 6.04 22.30
CA TYR A 389 -16.10 5.43 21.59
C TYR A 389 -16.90 4.48 22.49
N GLN A 390 -16.23 3.59 23.22
CA GLN A 390 -16.90 2.61 24.11
C GLN A 390 -17.69 3.25 25.25
N ILE A 391 -17.21 4.37 25.80
CA ILE A 391 -17.92 5.12 26.85
C ILE A 391 -18.97 6.10 26.30
N GLY A 392 -19.18 6.13 24.96
CA GLY A 392 -20.21 6.94 24.30
C GLY A 392 -19.90 8.43 24.16
N ILE A 393 -18.69 8.88 24.47
CA ILE A 393 -18.24 10.27 24.24
C ILE A 393 -18.02 10.54 22.76
N PHE A 394 -17.39 9.60 22.07
CA PHE A 394 -17.19 9.68 20.64
C PHE A 394 -18.37 9.05 19.90
N VAL A 395 -19.24 9.90 19.34
CA VAL A 395 -20.34 9.46 18.50
C VAL A 395 -19.89 9.52 17.04
N PRO A 396 -19.83 8.38 16.31
CA PRO A 396 -19.31 8.33 14.95
C PRO A 396 -20.22 9.07 13.96
N THR A 397 -19.64 9.96 13.18
CA THR A 397 -20.16 10.49 11.91
C THR A 397 -19.03 10.47 10.90
N LEU A 398 -19.35 10.56 9.59
CA LEU A 398 -18.32 10.55 8.56
C LEU A 398 -17.24 11.62 8.82
N GLU A 399 -17.65 12.84 9.15
CA GLU A 399 -16.75 13.97 9.39
C GLU A 399 -15.90 13.75 10.64
N ARG A 400 -16.50 13.25 11.74
CA ARG A 400 -15.75 12.99 12.98
C ARG A 400 -14.74 11.87 12.81
N ILE A 401 -15.08 10.83 12.07
CA ILE A 401 -14.16 9.72 11.74
C ILE A 401 -13.02 10.25 10.86
N ALA A 402 -13.33 11.06 9.85
CA ALA A 402 -12.33 11.68 8.98
C ALA A 402 -11.38 12.61 9.77
N ILE A 403 -11.92 13.42 10.68
CA ILE A 403 -11.11 14.27 11.56
C ILE A 403 -10.24 13.43 12.50
N MET A 404 -10.80 12.38 13.11
CA MET A 404 -10.03 11.45 13.96
C MET A 404 -8.87 10.82 13.18
N PHE A 405 -9.13 10.37 11.97
CA PHE A 405 -8.08 9.83 11.09
C PHE A 405 -7.01 10.87 10.77
N GLY A 406 -7.41 12.10 10.45
CA GLY A 406 -6.51 13.23 10.22
C GLY A 406 -5.70 13.62 11.45
N LEU A 407 -6.29 13.58 12.64
CA LEU A 407 -5.57 13.80 13.90
C LEU A 407 -4.54 12.69 14.16
N GLY A 408 -4.85 11.44 13.79
CA GLY A 408 -3.89 10.34 13.81
C GLY A 408 -2.67 10.62 12.92
N ILE A 409 -2.89 11.09 11.70
CA ILE A 409 -1.81 11.54 10.79
C ILE A 409 -0.99 12.67 11.42
N THR A 410 -1.65 13.62 12.09
CA THR A 410 -0.97 14.74 12.75
C THR A 410 -0.13 14.27 13.94
N ALA A 411 -0.65 13.37 14.76
CA ALA A 411 0.08 12.77 15.89
C ALA A 411 1.32 12.00 15.41
N ASP A 412 1.18 11.26 14.33
CA ASP A 412 2.26 10.56 13.65
C ASP A 412 3.36 11.54 13.22
N ALA A 413 2.99 12.59 12.51
CA ALA A 413 3.91 13.63 12.07
C ALA A 413 4.64 14.31 13.24
N LEU A 414 3.93 14.65 14.32
CA LEU A 414 4.54 15.29 15.50
C LEU A 414 5.63 14.40 16.12
N ILE A 415 5.38 13.10 16.26
CA ILE A 415 6.37 12.14 16.79
C ILE A 415 7.58 12.08 15.87
N THR A 416 7.37 11.94 14.56
CA THR A 416 8.44 11.92 13.57
C THR A 416 9.33 13.16 13.64
N TRP A 417 8.72 14.35 13.69
CA TRP A 417 9.48 15.60 13.77
C TRP A 417 10.27 15.73 15.07
N VAL A 418 9.71 15.30 16.20
CA VAL A 418 10.43 15.26 17.48
C VAL A 418 11.64 14.32 17.40
N LEU A 419 11.47 13.13 16.84
CA LEU A 419 12.56 12.18 16.65
C LEU A 419 13.64 12.72 15.70
N TYR A 420 13.24 13.40 14.63
CA TYR A 420 14.16 14.02 13.68
C TYR A 420 15.01 15.11 14.33
N LEU A 421 14.38 16.02 15.07
CA LEU A 421 15.07 17.11 15.77
C LEU A 421 16.04 16.56 16.85
N ALA A 422 15.63 15.53 17.59
CA ALA A 422 16.46 14.89 18.61
C ALA A 422 17.69 14.19 18.00
N LEU A 423 17.55 13.54 16.86
CA LEU A 423 18.68 12.92 16.15
C LEU A 423 19.67 13.97 15.65
N ARG A 424 19.13 15.07 15.15
CA ARG A 424 19.93 16.15 14.58
C ARG A 424 20.74 16.88 15.65
N SER A 425 20.11 17.24 16.78
CA SER A 425 20.80 17.86 17.92
C SER A 425 21.99 17.01 18.38
N LYS A 426 21.83 15.68 18.48
CA LYS A 426 22.94 14.79 18.83
C LYS A 426 24.08 14.78 17.81
N ALA A 427 23.75 14.87 16.50
CA ALA A 427 24.79 14.93 15.47
C ALA A 427 25.57 16.24 15.52
N ASP A 428 24.87 17.38 15.74
CA ASP A 428 25.49 18.69 15.88
C ASP A 428 26.38 18.77 17.15
N ASP A 429 25.97 18.16 18.27
CA ASP A 429 26.74 18.09 19.51
C ASP A 429 28.03 17.26 19.35
N ILE A 430 27.96 16.12 18.61
CA ILE A 430 29.16 15.30 18.34
C ILE A 430 30.15 16.05 17.45
N GLN A 431 29.66 16.73 16.41
CA GLN A 431 30.51 17.51 15.51
C GLN A 431 31.16 18.72 16.23
N ALA A 432 30.43 19.37 17.15
CA ALA A 432 30.98 20.43 17.98
C ALA A 432 32.08 19.92 18.95
N ALA A 433 31.90 18.72 19.51
CA ALA A 433 32.89 18.10 20.40
C ALA A 433 34.17 17.68 19.63
N GLU A 434 34.04 17.20 18.40
CA GLU A 434 35.20 16.85 17.54
C GLU A 434 36.00 18.08 17.09
N ILE A 435 35.38 19.24 16.95
CA ILE A 435 36.08 20.50 16.59
C ILE A 435 36.84 21.08 17.80
N GLN A 436 36.44 20.73 19.03
CA GLN A 436 37.08 21.20 20.26
C GLN A 436 38.18 20.28 20.78
N SER A 437 38.30 19.09 20.24
CA SER A 437 39.36 18.10 20.54
C SER A 437 40.52 18.18 19.54
#